data_e4bf2cbc1c52832f7fa96babc9d127cd
#
_entry.id   e4bf2cbc1c52832f7fa96babc9d127cd
#
_cell.length_a   1.000
_cell.length_b   1.000
_cell.length_c   1.000
_cell.angle_alpha   90.00
_cell.angle_beta   90.00
_cell.angle_gamma   90.00
#
_symmetry.space_group_name_H-M   'P 1'
#
loop_
_entity.id
_entity.type
_entity.pdbx_description
1 polymer ?
#
loop_
_entity_poly.entity_id
_entity_poly.type
_entity_poly.pdbx_seq_one_letter_code
_entity_poly.pdbx_strand_id
1 'polypeptide(L)'
;MKTNNHEVIFAIVDSGFAEEVMDLAREEGARGGTIINARGVAREEAAAFFGITLHAEKEILMMVVERDIRDRILNVIYKEMGMAKKAKGNAFSLPVSDVAGLVQLEEKKEEQK
;
A
#
# COMPACT_ATOMS: atom_id res chain seq x y z
N MET A 1 -16.46 10.66 -9.17
CA MET A 1 -15.99 11.68 -10.11
C MET A 1 -14.72 11.19 -10.79
N LYS A 2 -14.63 11.46 -12.06
CA LYS A 2 -13.50 10.94 -12.84
C LYS A 2 -12.18 11.58 -12.44
N THR A 3 -11.14 10.79 -12.47
CA THR A 3 -9.79 11.26 -12.25
C THR A 3 -8.83 10.53 -13.17
N ASN A 4 -7.87 11.26 -13.71
CA ASN A 4 -6.78 10.68 -14.50
C ASN A 4 -5.46 10.74 -13.73
N ASN A 5 -5.50 11.30 -12.52
CA ASN A 5 -4.28 11.65 -11.79
C ASN A 5 -4.06 10.81 -10.55
N HIS A 6 -4.88 9.79 -10.34
CA HIS A 6 -4.78 9.00 -9.11
C HIS A 6 -4.60 7.53 -9.39
N GLU A 7 -3.88 6.91 -8.49
CA GLU A 7 -3.65 5.47 -8.46
C GLU A 7 -3.92 4.98 -7.05
N VAL A 8 -4.35 3.75 -6.93
CA VAL A 8 -4.41 3.10 -5.62
C VAL A 8 -3.21 2.17 -5.50
N ILE A 9 -2.52 2.27 -4.39
CA ILE A 9 -1.41 1.36 -4.08
C ILE A 9 -1.88 0.43 -2.98
N PHE A 10 -1.67 -0.85 -3.20
CA PHE A 10 -1.87 -1.88 -2.17
C PHE A 10 -0.50 -2.40 -1.77
N ALA A 11 -0.20 -2.33 -0.49
CA ALA A 11 1.00 -2.95 0.05
C ALA A 11 0.55 -4.04 1.01
N ILE A 12 0.85 -5.27 0.67
CA ILE A 12 0.50 -6.43 1.49
C ILE A 12 1.76 -6.87 2.21
N VAL A 13 1.76 -6.73 3.51
CA VAL A 13 2.96 -6.97 4.34
C VAL A 13 2.62 -7.81 5.55
N ASP A 14 3.64 -8.31 6.22
CA ASP A 14 3.44 -9.03 7.47
C ASP A 14 2.82 -8.09 8.50
N SER A 15 2.01 -8.67 9.38
CA SER A 15 1.33 -7.91 10.42
C SER A 15 2.33 -7.13 11.27
N GLY A 16 2.01 -5.87 11.52
CA GLY A 16 2.87 -4.99 12.29
C GLY A 16 3.73 -4.05 11.45
N PHE A 17 3.76 -4.22 10.14
CA PHE A 17 4.63 -3.41 9.28
C PHE A 17 3.90 -2.37 8.44
N ALA A 18 2.56 -2.38 8.42
CA ALA A 18 1.83 -1.45 7.55
C ALA A 18 2.06 0.01 7.93
N GLU A 19 2.13 0.32 9.21
CA GLU A 19 2.36 1.70 9.64
C GLU A 19 3.73 2.21 9.22
N GLU A 20 4.74 1.35 9.29
CA GLU A 20 6.08 1.68 8.85
C GLU A 20 6.09 1.98 7.35
N VAL A 21 5.38 1.17 6.57
CA VAL A 21 5.23 1.42 5.14
C VAL A 21 4.50 2.73 4.88
N MET A 22 3.47 3.03 5.67
CA MET A 22 2.76 4.29 5.54
C MET A 22 3.68 5.49 5.80
N ASP A 23 4.54 5.38 6.80
CA ASP A 23 5.49 6.45 7.11
C ASP A 23 6.44 6.69 5.93
N LEU A 24 6.94 5.62 5.33
CA LEU A 24 7.79 5.73 4.15
C LEU A 24 7.04 6.41 2.99
N ALA A 25 5.80 6.04 2.79
CA ALA A 25 4.98 6.61 1.72
C ALA A 25 4.71 8.10 1.97
N ARG A 26 4.50 8.49 3.23
CA ARG A 26 4.28 9.89 3.56
C ARG A 26 5.48 10.75 3.23
N GLU A 27 6.68 10.24 3.41
CA GLU A 27 7.89 10.96 3.06
C GLU A 27 7.95 11.26 1.56
N GLU A 28 7.28 10.44 0.75
CA GLU A 28 7.22 10.65 -0.70
C GLU A 28 5.98 11.41 -1.14
N GLY A 29 5.15 11.84 -0.21
CA GLY A 29 4.01 12.69 -0.53
C GLY A 29 2.64 12.05 -0.36
N ALA A 30 2.55 10.81 0.06
CA ALA A 30 1.25 10.20 0.33
C ALA A 30 0.62 10.87 1.54
N ARG A 31 -0.68 11.09 1.48
CA ARG A 31 -1.40 11.82 2.54
C ARG A 31 -1.89 10.92 3.65
N GLY A 32 -2.32 9.72 3.30
CA GLY A 32 -2.81 8.78 4.28
C GLY A 32 -3.21 7.48 3.61
N GLY A 33 -3.67 6.55 4.41
CA GLY A 33 -4.08 5.26 3.91
C GLY A 33 -4.97 4.55 4.91
N THR A 34 -5.44 3.39 4.50
CA THR A 34 -6.29 2.53 5.31
C THR A 34 -5.58 1.21 5.49
N ILE A 35 -5.49 0.76 6.73
CA ILE A 35 -4.88 -0.53 7.05
C ILE A 35 -6.00 -1.54 7.24
N ILE A 36 -5.92 -2.65 6.53
CA ILE A 36 -6.88 -3.73 6.58
C ILE A 36 -6.17 -4.97 7.11
N ASN A 37 -6.70 -5.55 8.17
CA ASN A 37 -6.16 -6.81 8.68
C ASN A 37 -6.57 -7.94 7.75
N ALA A 38 -5.61 -8.81 7.44
CA ALA A 38 -5.82 -9.87 6.48
C ALA A 38 -5.06 -11.13 6.89
N ARG A 39 -5.30 -12.18 6.17
CA ARG A 39 -4.62 -13.45 6.42
C ARG A 39 -4.08 -13.98 5.09
N GLY A 40 -2.78 -14.25 5.08
CA GLY A 40 -2.16 -14.89 3.94
C GLY A 40 -2.39 -16.39 3.97
N VAL A 41 -2.36 -17.00 2.79
CA VAL A 41 -2.48 -18.45 2.66
C VAL A 41 -1.16 -18.94 2.09
N ALA A 42 -0.44 -19.70 2.90
CA ALA A 42 0.82 -20.26 2.47
C ALA A 42 0.58 -21.54 1.66
N ARG A 43 1.54 -21.90 0.85
CA ARG A 43 1.49 -23.16 0.13
C ARG A 43 1.50 -24.30 1.12
N GLU A 44 0.69 -25.33 0.86
CA GLU A 44 0.64 -26.51 1.70
C GLU A 44 2.01 -27.16 1.86
N GLU A 45 2.79 -27.16 0.80
CA GLU A 45 4.12 -27.73 0.80
C GLU A 45 5.01 -27.09 1.85
N ALA A 46 4.96 -25.76 1.97
CA ALA A 46 5.73 -25.05 2.97
C ALA A 46 5.25 -25.37 4.37
N ALA A 47 3.95 -25.44 4.56
CA ALA A 47 3.36 -25.77 5.84
C ALA A 47 3.74 -27.18 6.27
N ALA A 48 3.66 -28.13 5.36
CA ALA A 48 4.02 -29.51 5.64
C ALA A 48 5.49 -29.64 5.98
N PHE A 49 6.34 -28.93 5.26
CA PHE A 49 7.79 -28.99 5.48
C PHE A 49 8.18 -28.54 6.88
N PHE A 50 7.56 -27.47 7.36
CA PHE A 50 7.88 -26.93 8.68
C PHE A 50 7.05 -27.51 9.81
N GLY A 51 6.07 -28.33 9.49
CA GLY A 51 5.20 -28.90 10.51
C GLY A 51 4.37 -27.87 11.26
N ILE A 52 4.12 -26.72 10.64
CA ILE A 52 3.37 -25.64 11.24
C ILE A 52 2.19 -25.28 10.37
N THR A 53 1.14 -24.82 11.03
CA THR A 53 -0.01 -24.28 10.32
C THR A 53 0.31 -22.82 10.00
N LEU A 54 0.50 -22.54 8.74
CA LEU A 54 0.86 -21.20 8.33
C LEU A 54 -0.38 -20.35 8.07
N HIS A 55 -0.87 -19.75 9.13
CA HIS A 55 -1.78 -18.64 8.99
C HIS A 55 -0.94 -17.40 9.24
N ALA A 56 -0.38 -16.90 8.16
CA ALA A 56 0.39 -15.68 8.27
C ALA A 56 -0.58 -14.52 8.36
N GLU A 57 -0.56 -13.83 9.47
CA GLU A 57 -1.32 -12.60 9.60
C GLU A 57 -0.65 -11.52 8.78
N LYS A 58 -1.46 -10.86 7.99
CA LYS A 58 -1.01 -9.82 7.07
C LYS A 58 -1.74 -8.53 7.35
N GLU A 59 -1.17 -7.46 6.87
CA GLU A 59 -1.84 -6.18 6.80
C GLU A 59 -1.80 -5.70 5.36
N ILE A 60 -2.89 -5.11 4.93
CA ILE A 60 -2.96 -4.49 3.62
C ILE A 60 -3.07 -3.00 3.84
N LEU A 61 -2.07 -2.26 3.38
CA LEU A 61 -2.13 -0.81 3.37
C LEU A 61 -2.65 -0.38 2.02
N MET A 62 -3.78 0.32 2.02
CA MET A 62 -4.39 0.83 0.80
C MET A 62 -4.27 2.34 0.80
N MET A 63 -3.67 2.89 -0.25
CA MET A 63 -3.45 4.33 -0.37
C MET A 63 -3.91 4.80 -1.74
N VAL A 64 -4.66 5.89 -1.77
CA VAL A 64 -4.93 6.57 -3.04
C VAL A 64 -3.94 7.74 -3.13
N VAL A 65 -3.15 7.74 -4.18
CA VAL A 65 -2.06 8.70 -4.33
C VAL A 65 -2.14 9.34 -5.71
N GLU A 66 -1.51 10.49 -5.85
CA GLU A 66 -1.36 11.12 -7.15
C GLU A 66 -0.44 10.28 -8.01
N ARG A 67 -0.75 10.20 -9.28
CA ARG A 67 0.00 9.33 -10.21
C ARG A 67 1.47 9.69 -10.28
N ASP A 68 1.81 10.96 -10.18
CA ASP A 68 3.18 11.41 -10.33
C ASP A 68 4.10 10.98 -9.17
N ILE A 69 3.55 10.60 -8.03
CA ILE A 69 4.36 10.11 -6.91
C ILE A 69 4.31 8.59 -6.76
N ARG A 70 3.47 7.91 -7.54
CA ARG A 70 3.30 6.46 -7.43
C ARG A 70 4.62 5.70 -7.54
N ASP A 71 5.41 6.02 -8.55
CA ASP A 71 6.66 5.28 -8.77
C ASP A 71 7.66 5.49 -7.64
N ARG A 72 7.72 6.70 -7.10
CA ARG A 72 8.60 6.96 -5.95
C ARG A 72 8.18 6.16 -4.73
N ILE A 73 6.87 6.07 -4.50
CA ILE A 73 6.35 5.30 -3.37
C ILE A 73 6.66 3.82 -3.55
N LEU A 74 6.38 3.27 -4.73
CA LEU A 74 6.69 1.86 -4.98
C LEU A 74 8.18 1.58 -4.86
N ASN A 75 9.01 2.50 -5.30
CA ASN A 75 10.46 2.36 -5.19
C ASN A 75 10.94 2.34 -3.74
N VAL A 76 10.43 3.26 -2.92
CA VAL A 76 10.86 3.30 -1.52
C VAL A 76 10.38 2.07 -0.76
N ILE A 77 9.18 1.60 -1.06
CA ILE A 77 8.68 0.35 -0.47
C ILE A 77 9.58 -0.81 -0.87
N TYR A 78 9.94 -0.90 -2.14
CA TYR A 78 10.81 -1.96 -2.63
C TYR A 78 12.17 -1.96 -1.94
N LYS A 79 12.77 -0.78 -1.81
CA LYS A 79 14.10 -0.65 -1.21
C LYS A 79 14.12 -0.93 0.28
N GLU A 80 13.14 -0.41 0.98
CA GLU A 80 13.14 -0.47 2.45
C GLU A 80 12.42 -1.69 3.01
N MET A 81 11.38 -2.13 2.32
CA MET A 81 10.49 -3.18 2.82
C MET A 81 10.36 -4.34 1.83
N GLY A 82 11.29 -4.44 0.90
CA GLY A 82 11.20 -5.42 -0.17
C GLY A 82 11.22 -6.86 0.28
N MET A 83 10.98 -7.75 -0.67
CA MET A 83 10.77 -9.18 -0.41
C MET A 83 11.90 -9.85 0.38
N ALA A 84 13.10 -9.32 0.27
CA ALA A 84 14.27 -9.87 0.97
C ALA A 84 14.45 -9.31 2.37
N LYS A 85 13.56 -8.42 2.79
CA LYS A 85 13.72 -7.72 4.07
C LYS A 85 12.61 -8.11 5.04
N LYS A 86 12.54 -7.39 6.17
CA LYS A 86 11.70 -7.73 7.31
C LYS A 86 10.22 -7.89 7.00
N ALA A 87 9.67 -7.02 6.21
CA ALA A 87 8.23 -6.98 5.98
C ALA A 87 7.82 -7.72 4.72
N LYS A 88 8.32 -8.89 4.54
CA LYS A 88 8.04 -9.70 3.36
C LYS A 88 6.64 -9.48 2.81
N GLY A 89 6.56 -9.15 1.55
CA GLY A 89 5.28 -8.88 0.94
C GLY A 89 5.43 -8.35 -0.45
N ASN A 90 4.37 -7.75 -0.93
CA ASN A 90 4.40 -7.13 -2.24
C ASN A 90 3.58 -5.85 -2.23
N ALA A 91 3.80 -5.04 -3.25
CA ALA A 91 3.03 -3.84 -3.46
C ALA A 91 2.76 -3.70 -4.94
N PHE A 92 1.59 -3.18 -5.26
CA PHE A 92 1.19 -2.98 -6.64
C PHE A 92 0.21 -1.83 -6.71
N SER A 93 -0.01 -1.32 -7.90
CA SER A 93 -0.91 -0.20 -8.09
C SER A 93 -1.92 -0.49 -9.19
N LEU A 94 -3.05 0.20 -9.08
CA LEU A 94 -4.12 0.15 -10.07
C LEU A 94 -4.59 1.57 -10.33
N PRO A 95 -4.96 1.89 -11.57
CA PRO A 95 -5.50 3.20 -11.85
C PRO A 95 -6.87 3.38 -11.20
N VAL A 96 -7.13 4.58 -10.72
CA VAL A 96 -8.43 4.95 -10.15
C VAL A 96 -9.17 5.74 -11.22
N SER A 97 -10.31 5.21 -11.66
CA SER A 97 -11.11 5.86 -12.71
C SER A 97 -11.98 6.99 -12.17
N ASP A 98 -12.61 6.72 -11.03
CA ASP A 98 -13.55 7.64 -10.42
C ASP A 98 -13.35 7.62 -8.91
N VAL A 99 -13.52 8.76 -8.28
CA VAL A 99 -13.35 8.85 -6.84
C VAL A 99 -14.31 9.90 -6.27
N ALA A 100 -14.83 9.60 -5.10
CA ALA A 100 -15.59 10.55 -4.31
C ALA A 100 -14.87 10.72 -2.98
N GLY A 101 -14.76 11.94 -2.51
CA GLY A 101 -14.10 12.23 -1.25
C GLY A 101 -12.74 12.88 -1.38
N LEU A 102 -12.02 12.60 -2.47
CA LEU A 102 -10.73 13.27 -2.70
C LEU A 102 -10.90 14.67 -3.27
N VAL A 103 -12.02 14.92 -3.88
CA VAL A 103 -12.30 16.15 -4.59
C VAL A 103 -12.16 17.40 -3.73
N GLN A 104 -12.52 17.28 -2.47
CA GLN A 104 -12.40 18.40 -1.54
C GLN A 104 -10.98 18.91 -1.39
N LEU A 105 -10.00 18.03 -1.41
CA LEU A 105 -8.60 18.42 -1.31
C LEU A 105 -8.14 19.15 -2.56
N GLU A 106 -8.60 18.72 -3.70
CA GLU A 106 -8.28 19.36 -4.96
C GLU A 106 -8.95 20.73 -5.08
N GLU A 107 -10.20 20.83 -4.67
CA GLU A 107 -10.91 22.11 -4.65
C GLU A 107 -10.22 23.12 -3.77
N LYS A 108 -9.74 22.70 -2.60
CA LYS A 108 -8.99 23.60 -1.72
C LYS A 108 -7.72 24.10 -2.36
N LYS A 109 -7.04 23.25 -3.10
CA LYS A 109 -5.85 23.66 -3.84
C LYS A 109 -6.18 24.69 -4.90
N GLU A 110 -7.27 24.52 -5.60
CA GLU A 110 -7.71 25.46 -6.61
C GLU A 110 -8.09 26.82 -6.00
N GLU A 111 -8.75 26.81 -4.89
CA GLU A 111 -9.12 28.02 -4.19
C GLU A 111 -7.92 28.84 -3.72
N GLN A 112 -6.81 28.18 -3.50
CA GLN A 112 -5.57 28.83 -3.07
C GLN A 112 -4.80 29.48 -4.21
N LYS A 113 -5.25 29.32 -5.41
CA LYS A 113 -4.66 29.97 -6.55
C LYS A 113 -5.18 31.40 -6.65
#